data_8302c6e59085f2be8a25f6e8978b1a67
#
_entry.id   8302c6e59085f2be8a25f6e8978b1a67
#
_cell.length_a   1.000
_cell.length_b   1.000
_cell.length_c   1.000
_cell.angle_alpha   90.00
_cell.angle_beta   90.00
_cell.angle_gamma   90.00
#
_symmetry.space_group_name_H-M   'P 1'
#
loop_
_entity.id
_entity.type
_entity.pdbx_description
1 polymer ?
#
loop_
_entity_poly.entity_id
_entity_poly.type
_entity_poly.pdbx_seq_one_letter_code
_entity_poly.pdbx_strand_id
1 'polypeptide(L)'
;MSRGKALLALHLGALLFGLSGIFGKLALAAPIVIVFGRALFAVAVLALFSARGAAQARPNWQRCLALAGAGLLLGGHWWSFFLAVKVAGVAVATLGFASFPAFTVLLEGVLFKERVSRGEWAVVVLVCAGLVLVTPHFDFASEATLGLAWAVLSGLLFALVSVSNRATTRGLQPAQAALWQNISILLCSLPLAWSLLPGVRALDWLWIALLGVLCTALAHSLFVASLRVLNARSASVVFALEPVYGIAFAWWLFHEQPSLRMLCGGALIVLATALSARLSKHSPSVAELG
;
A
#
# COMPACT_ATOMS: atom_id res chain seq x y z
N MET A 1 22.72 -9.39 -8.30
CA MET A 1 22.72 -8.68 -7.00
C MET A 1 23.05 -9.70 -5.91
N SER A 2 23.95 -9.39 -4.96
CA SER A 2 24.22 -10.30 -3.83
C SER A 2 23.06 -10.33 -2.84
N ARG A 3 22.98 -11.39 -2.00
CA ARG A 3 21.90 -11.53 -0.98
C ARG A 3 21.86 -10.34 0.00
N GLY A 4 23.02 -9.83 0.42
CA GLY A 4 23.10 -8.65 1.28
C GLY A 4 22.55 -7.38 0.63
N LYS A 5 22.89 -7.14 -0.65
CA LYS A 5 22.33 -6.02 -1.43
C LYS A 5 20.82 -6.16 -1.64
N ALA A 6 20.32 -7.40 -1.79
CA ALA A 6 18.89 -7.65 -1.92
C ALA A 6 18.12 -7.37 -0.62
N LEU A 7 18.68 -7.75 0.54
CA LEU A 7 18.11 -7.41 1.85
C LEU A 7 18.12 -5.91 2.09
N LEU A 8 19.21 -5.21 1.77
CA LEU A 8 19.29 -3.75 1.89
C LEU A 8 18.24 -3.07 1.01
N ALA A 9 18.10 -3.50 -0.25
CA ALA A 9 17.08 -2.96 -1.17
C ALA A 9 15.66 -3.17 -0.63
N LEU A 10 15.40 -4.31 0.00
CA LEU A 10 14.12 -4.64 0.58
C LEU A 10 13.78 -3.78 1.79
N HIS A 11 14.73 -3.61 2.73
CA HIS A 11 14.56 -2.73 3.89
C HIS A 11 14.36 -1.27 3.46
N LEU A 12 15.15 -0.81 2.48
CA LEU A 12 14.99 0.53 1.93
C LEU A 12 13.61 0.70 1.27
N GLY A 13 13.13 -0.30 0.54
CA GLY A 13 11.78 -0.30 -0.02
C GLY A 13 10.69 -0.20 1.05
N ALA A 14 10.77 -1.01 2.11
CA ALA A 14 9.83 -0.98 3.23
C ALA A 14 9.84 0.37 3.98
N LEU A 15 11.03 0.93 4.19
CA LEU A 15 11.20 2.25 4.79
C LEU A 15 10.57 3.35 3.92
N LEU A 16 10.80 3.32 2.61
CA LEU A 16 10.21 4.29 1.67
C LEU A 16 8.68 4.18 1.63
N PHE A 17 8.11 2.98 1.72
CA PHE A 17 6.66 2.82 1.86
C PHE A 17 6.16 3.40 3.19
N GLY A 18 6.85 3.16 4.30
CA GLY A 18 6.53 3.76 5.60
C GLY A 18 6.57 5.29 5.61
N LEU A 19 7.43 5.91 4.80
CA LEU A 19 7.48 7.37 4.61
C LEU A 19 6.27 7.94 3.84
N SER A 20 5.44 7.11 3.21
CA SER A 20 4.26 7.60 2.47
C SER A 20 3.31 8.40 3.37
N GLY A 21 3.05 7.93 4.58
CA GLY A 21 2.23 8.67 5.55
C GLY A 21 2.86 10.00 5.97
N ILE A 22 4.19 10.03 6.11
CA ILE A 22 4.95 11.24 6.48
C ILE A 22 4.83 12.31 5.42
N PHE A 23 5.16 11.99 4.16
CA PHE A 23 5.04 12.96 3.06
C PHE A 23 3.59 13.37 2.82
N GLY A 24 2.63 12.44 2.98
CA GLY A 24 1.21 12.76 2.93
C GLY A 24 0.75 13.73 4.02
N LYS A 25 1.34 13.65 5.23
CA LYS A 25 1.07 14.60 6.32
C LYS A 25 1.72 15.95 6.08
N LEU A 26 2.96 15.98 5.56
CA LEU A 26 3.71 17.21 5.25
C LEU A 26 3.08 17.98 4.09
N ALA A 27 2.54 17.32 3.08
CA ALA A 27 1.78 17.95 2.02
C ALA A 27 0.45 18.46 2.58
N LEU A 28 0.25 19.77 2.71
CA LEU A 28 -1.00 20.35 3.23
C LEU A 28 -2.14 20.34 2.21
N ALA A 29 -1.86 19.89 0.98
CA ALA A 29 -2.86 19.72 -0.07
C ALA A 29 -3.97 18.71 0.32
N ALA A 30 -5.13 18.85 -0.30
CA ALA A 30 -6.23 17.92 -0.13
C ALA A 30 -5.84 16.49 -0.57
N PRO A 31 -6.38 15.43 0.06
CA PRO A 31 -6.05 14.04 -0.27
C PRO A 31 -6.17 13.70 -1.76
N ILE A 32 -7.17 14.25 -2.46
CA ILE A 32 -7.35 14.01 -3.90
C ILE A 32 -6.22 14.63 -4.74
N VAL A 33 -5.67 15.77 -4.35
CA VAL A 33 -4.53 16.41 -5.00
C VAL A 33 -3.26 15.58 -4.76
N ILE A 34 -3.10 15.04 -3.55
CA ILE A 34 -1.97 14.15 -3.24
C ILE A 34 -2.04 12.90 -4.11
N VAL A 35 -3.22 12.28 -4.27
CA VAL A 35 -3.42 11.11 -5.13
C VAL A 35 -3.10 11.42 -6.59
N PHE A 36 -3.64 12.53 -7.11
CA PHE A 36 -3.37 13.00 -8.47
C PHE A 36 -1.88 13.20 -8.73
N GLY A 37 -1.23 14.01 -7.90
CA GLY A 37 0.17 14.34 -8.09
C GLY A 37 1.11 13.14 -7.88
N ARG A 38 0.82 12.27 -6.90
CA ARG A 38 1.54 11.00 -6.70
C ARG A 38 1.48 10.14 -7.97
N ALA A 39 0.29 9.98 -8.56
CA ALA A 39 0.11 9.23 -9.80
C ALA A 39 0.84 9.90 -10.98
N LEU A 40 0.80 11.24 -11.09
CA LEU A 40 1.50 12.01 -12.12
C LEU A 40 3.01 11.73 -12.11
N PHE A 41 3.65 11.88 -10.95
CA PHE A 41 5.09 11.64 -10.82
C PHE A 41 5.46 10.16 -10.97
N ALA A 42 4.62 9.24 -10.50
CA ALA A 42 4.82 7.81 -10.71
C ALA A 42 4.74 7.44 -12.20
N VAL A 43 3.74 7.95 -12.94
CA VAL A 43 3.59 7.75 -14.39
C VAL A 43 4.82 8.27 -15.12
N ALA A 44 5.28 9.49 -14.81
CA ALA A 44 6.45 10.09 -15.46
C ALA A 44 7.69 9.19 -15.31
N VAL A 45 7.96 8.70 -14.09
CA VAL A 45 9.12 7.84 -13.81
C VAL A 45 8.95 6.45 -14.46
N LEU A 46 7.79 5.81 -14.30
CA LEU A 46 7.54 4.48 -14.85
C LEU A 46 7.54 4.48 -16.38
N ALA A 47 7.05 5.54 -17.02
CA ALA A 47 7.09 5.70 -18.48
C ALA A 47 8.54 5.81 -18.99
N LEU A 48 9.39 6.58 -18.32
CA LEU A 48 10.82 6.70 -18.66
C LEU A 48 11.56 5.36 -18.56
N PHE A 49 11.28 4.56 -17.53
CA PHE A 49 11.84 3.21 -17.38
C PHE A 49 11.29 2.25 -18.43
N SER A 50 9.99 2.30 -18.73
CA SER A 50 9.38 1.45 -19.75
C SER A 50 9.90 1.77 -21.16
N ALA A 51 10.19 3.04 -21.47
CA ALA A 51 10.75 3.44 -22.77
C ALA A 51 12.18 2.93 -23.00
N ARG A 52 12.93 2.64 -21.93
CA ARG A 52 14.31 2.13 -22.00
C ARG A 52 14.40 0.60 -21.96
N GLY A 53 13.30 -0.07 -21.68
CA GLY A 53 13.22 -1.55 -21.66
C GLY A 53 12.94 -2.14 -23.05
N ALA A 54 13.07 -3.48 -23.17
CA ALA A 54 12.64 -4.20 -24.37
C ALA A 54 11.15 -3.93 -24.66
N ALA A 55 10.79 -3.79 -25.93
CA ALA A 55 9.41 -3.57 -26.38
C ALA A 55 8.49 -4.67 -25.79
N GLN A 56 7.56 -4.26 -24.95
CA GLN A 56 6.62 -5.17 -24.30
C GLN A 56 5.32 -5.20 -25.12
N ALA A 57 4.69 -6.38 -25.21
CA ALA A 57 3.40 -6.51 -25.81
C ALA A 57 2.39 -5.62 -25.08
N ARG A 58 1.65 -4.81 -25.84
CA ARG A 58 0.58 -3.98 -25.29
C ARG A 58 -0.56 -4.90 -24.80
N PRO A 59 -1.07 -4.68 -23.57
CA PRO A 59 -2.23 -5.43 -23.11
C PRO A 59 -3.43 -5.17 -24.04
N ASN A 60 -4.26 -6.20 -24.26
CA ASN A 60 -5.51 -6.03 -24.99
C ASN A 60 -6.46 -5.13 -24.20
N TRP A 61 -7.56 -4.66 -24.87
CA TRP A 61 -8.49 -3.70 -24.28
C TRP A 61 -9.17 -4.21 -23.00
N GLN A 62 -9.51 -5.51 -22.92
CA GLN A 62 -10.11 -6.13 -21.73
C GLN A 62 -9.16 -6.09 -20.54
N ARG A 63 -7.88 -6.36 -20.81
CA ARG A 63 -6.83 -6.29 -19.81
C ARG A 63 -6.55 -4.85 -19.36
N CYS A 64 -6.61 -3.89 -20.30
CA CYS A 64 -6.55 -2.46 -19.98
C CYS A 64 -7.68 -2.05 -19.03
N LEU A 65 -8.92 -2.48 -19.30
CA LEU A 65 -10.07 -2.21 -18.42
C LEU A 65 -9.89 -2.83 -17.03
N ALA A 66 -9.41 -4.08 -16.96
CA ALA A 66 -9.14 -4.75 -15.68
C ALA A 66 -8.05 -4.05 -14.88
N LEU A 67 -6.96 -3.61 -15.54
CA LEU A 67 -5.89 -2.83 -14.92
C LEU A 67 -6.39 -1.43 -14.49
N ALA A 68 -7.26 -0.81 -15.27
CA ALA A 68 -7.89 0.46 -14.92
C ALA A 68 -8.77 0.31 -13.67
N GLY A 69 -9.59 -0.75 -13.60
CA GLY A 69 -10.39 -1.06 -12.42
C GLY A 69 -9.53 -1.27 -11.17
N ALA A 70 -8.44 -2.04 -11.28
CA ALA A 70 -7.46 -2.21 -10.20
C ALA A 70 -6.78 -0.88 -9.83
N GLY A 71 -6.53 0.00 -10.80
CA GLY A 71 -6.02 1.35 -10.57
C GLY A 71 -7.01 2.22 -9.82
N LEU A 72 -8.30 2.17 -10.12
CA LEU A 72 -9.33 2.90 -9.37
C LEU A 72 -9.41 2.44 -7.91
N LEU A 73 -9.34 1.14 -7.66
CA LEU A 73 -9.26 0.59 -6.30
C LEU A 73 -7.99 1.09 -5.58
N LEU A 74 -6.85 1.12 -6.27
CA LEU A 74 -5.60 1.64 -5.73
C LEU A 74 -5.68 3.15 -5.45
N GLY A 75 -6.30 3.92 -6.32
CA GLY A 75 -6.56 5.35 -6.12
C GLY A 75 -7.47 5.61 -4.91
N GLY A 76 -8.53 4.83 -4.76
CA GLY A 76 -9.42 4.85 -3.60
C GLY A 76 -8.71 4.47 -2.29
N HIS A 77 -7.82 3.45 -2.34
CA HIS A 77 -6.94 3.10 -1.23
C HIS A 77 -6.06 4.29 -0.82
N TRP A 78 -5.38 4.95 -1.76
CA TRP A 78 -4.54 6.11 -1.43
C TRP A 78 -5.36 7.27 -0.88
N TRP A 79 -6.51 7.55 -1.48
CA TRP A 79 -7.38 8.65 -1.03
C TRP A 79 -7.85 8.43 0.41
N SER A 80 -8.38 7.24 0.72
CA SER A 80 -8.83 6.92 2.09
C SER A 80 -7.68 6.86 3.09
N PHE A 81 -6.48 6.39 2.67
CA PHE A 81 -5.29 6.42 3.50
C PHE A 81 -4.85 7.84 3.85
N PHE A 82 -4.73 8.72 2.85
CA PHE A 82 -4.34 10.11 3.12
C PHE A 82 -5.41 10.88 3.89
N LEU A 83 -6.68 10.55 3.70
CA LEU A 83 -7.75 11.11 4.53
C LEU A 83 -7.59 10.66 5.99
N ALA A 84 -7.31 9.38 6.23
CA ALA A 84 -7.00 8.87 7.57
C ALA A 84 -5.79 9.58 8.21
N VAL A 85 -4.71 9.78 7.43
CA VAL A 85 -3.52 10.53 7.89
C VAL A 85 -3.88 11.96 8.29
N LYS A 86 -4.75 12.64 7.54
CA LYS A 86 -5.17 14.02 7.84
C LYS A 86 -6.04 14.11 9.08
N VAL A 87 -6.90 13.13 9.28
CA VAL A 87 -7.89 13.12 10.38
C VAL A 87 -7.31 12.59 11.68
N ALA A 88 -6.54 11.49 11.65
CA ALA A 88 -6.11 10.79 12.85
C ALA A 88 -4.58 10.60 12.99
N GLY A 89 -3.80 11.18 12.08
CA GLY A 89 -2.35 11.09 12.11
C GLY A 89 -1.81 9.82 11.44
N VAL A 90 -0.46 9.77 11.32
CA VAL A 90 0.23 8.71 10.57
C VAL A 90 0.15 7.37 11.29
N ALA A 91 0.28 7.35 12.61
CA ALA A 91 0.28 6.11 13.38
C ALA A 91 -1.05 5.35 13.24
N VAL A 92 -2.18 6.04 13.44
CA VAL A 92 -3.53 5.43 13.29
C VAL A 92 -3.77 4.98 11.85
N ALA A 93 -3.43 5.83 10.87
CA ALA A 93 -3.62 5.53 9.46
C ALA A 93 -2.84 4.27 9.04
N THR A 94 -1.58 4.17 9.44
CA THR A 94 -0.71 3.06 9.06
C THR A 94 -1.12 1.75 9.72
N LEU A 95 -1.52 1.79 11.01
CA LEU A 95 -1.99 0.61 11.73
C LEU A 95 -3.35 0.12 11.20
N GLY A 96 -4.28 1.05 10.91
CA GLY A 96 -5.56 0.68 10.32
C GLY A 96 -5.40 0.07 8.92
N PHE A 97 -4.55 0.65 8.08
CA PHE A 97 -4.20 0.09 6.76
C PHE A 97 -3.60 -1.31 6.88
N ALA A 98 -2.77 -1.58 7.88
CA ALA A 98 -2.14 -2.88 8.08
C ALA A 98 -3.15 -4.03 8.42
N SER A 99 -4.45 -3.76 8.41
CA SER A 99 -5.53 -4.77 8.40
C SER A 99 -5.66 -5.50 7.05
N PHE A 100 -5.06 -5.00 5.96
CA PHE A 100 -5.22 -5.56 4.62
C PHE A 100 -4.94 -7.06 4.50
N PRO A 101 -4.00 -7.70 5.24
CA PRO A 101 -3.79 -9.15 5.12
C PRO A 101 -5.00 -9.97 5.57
N ALA A 102 -5.73 -9.53 6.62
CA ALA A 102 -6.96 -10.19 7.06
C ALA A 102 -8.04 -10.11 5.97
N PHE A 103 -8.22 -8.94 5.36
CA PHE A 103 -9.16 -8.79 4.23
C PHE A 103 -8.73 -9.62 3.03
N THR A 104 -7.42 -9.71 2.72
CA THR A 104 -6.94 -10.55 1.61
C THR A 104 -7.28 -12.01 1.83
N VAL A 105 -7.06 -12.54 3.02
CA VAL A 105 -7.41 -13.93 3.39
C VAL A 105 -8.92 -14.17 3.19
N LEU A 106 -9.76 -13.29 3.71
CA LEU A 106 -11.22 -13.43 3.59
C LEU A 106 -11.69 -13.33 2.13
N LEU A 107 -11.17 -12.37 1.37
CA LEU A 107 -11.53 -12.19 -0.04
C LEU A 107 -11.06 -13.36 -0.91
N GLU A 108 -9.86 -13.88 -0.70
CA GLU A 108 -9.38 -15.07 -1.43
C GLU A 108 -10.24 -16.30 -1.11
N GLY A 109 -10.61 -16.50 0.17
CA GLY A 109 -11.51 -17.56 0.57
C GLY A 109 -12.87 -17.50 -0.13
N VAL A 110 -13.46 -16.29 -0.24
CA VAL A 110 -14.78 -16.10 -0.86
C VAL A 110 -14.71 -16.14 -2.39
N LEU A 111 -13.78 -15.38 -3.00
CA LEU A 111 -13.75 -15.18 -4.45
C LEU A 111 -13.15 -16.37 -5.20
N PHE A 112 -12.13 -17.02 -4.63
CA PHE A 112 -11.52 -18.21 -5.24
C PHE A 112 -12.01 -19.52 -4.63
N LYS A 113 -12.96 -19.46 -3.65
CA LYS A 113 -13.50 -20.62 -2.94
C LYS A 113 -12.40 -21.47 -2.27
N GLU A 114 -11.31 -20.84 -1.87
CA GLU A 114 -10.21 -21.49 -1.17
C GLU A 114 -10.58 -21.71 0.31
N ARG A 115 -10.18 -22.85 0.87
CA ARG A 115 -10.41 -23.11 2.28
C ARG A 115 -9.43 -22.30 3.13
N VAL A 116 -9.96 -21.43 3.98
CA VAL A 116 -9.16 -20.67 4.94
C VAL A 116 -8.59 -21.64 5.98
N SER A 117 -7.28 -21.73 6.07
CA SER A 117 -6.57 -22.57 7.03
C SER A 117 -6.63 -22.01 8.46
N ARG A 118 -6.33 -22.84 9.46
CA ARG A 118 -6.28 -22.39 10.88
C ARG A 118 -5.28 -21.26 11.10
N GLY A 119 -4.14 -21.28 10.39
CA GLY A 119 -3.15 -20.21 10.46
C GLY A 119 -3.65 -18.89 9.89
N GLU A 120 -4.40 -18.93 8.80
CA GLU A 120 -5.02 -17.74 8.19
C GLU A 120 -6.13 -17.17 9.08
N TRP A 121 -6.93 -18.03 9.74
CA TRP A 121 -7.87 -17.57 10.76
C TRP A 121 -7.16 -16.91 11.95
N ALA A 122 -5.98 -17.40 12.36
CA ALA A 122 -5.16 -16.71 13.37
C ALA A 122 -4.74 -15.32 12.92
N VAL A 123 -4.41 -15.10 11.63
CA VAL A 123 -4.13 -13.76 11.09
C VAL A 123 -5.35 -12.85 11.26
N VAL A 124 -6.55 -13.32 10.89
CA VAL A 124 -7.78 -12.52 11.03
C VAL A 124 -8.03 -12.14 12.48
N VAL A 125 -7.93 -13.10 13.40
CA VAL A 125 -8.15 -12.86 14.85
C VAL A 125 -7.13 -11.87 15.41
N LEU A 126 -5.85 -12.02 15.08
CA LEU A 126 -4.78 -11.10 15.53
C LEU A 126 -4.99 -9.67 15.00
N VAL A 127 -5.38 -9.52 13.73
CA VAL A 127 -5.71 -8.20 13.17
C VAL A 127 -6.91 -7.60 13.88
N CYS A 128 -8.01 -8.34 14.07
CA CYS A 128 -9.20 -7.84 14.77
C CYS A 128 -8.87 -7.43 16.21
N ALA A 129 -8.13 -8.26 16.96
CA ALA A 129 -7.69 -7.94 18.32
C ALA A 129 -6.79 -6.68 18.34
N GLY A 130 -5.88 -6.59 17.37
CA GLY A 130 -5.01 -5.42 17.22
C GLY A 130 -5.80 -4.15 16.92
N LEU A 131 -6.77 -4.19 16.01
CA LEU A 131 -7.63 -3.04 15.69
C LEU A 131 -8.46 -2.58 16.89
N VAL A 132 -8.99 -3.51 17.68
CA VAL A 132 -9.71 -3.19 18.93
C VAL A 132 -8.81 -2.46 19.91
N LEU A 133 -7.54 -2.85 20.01
CA LEU A 133 -6.56 -2.16 20.86
C LEU A 133 -6.14 -0.79 20.28
N VAL A 134 -6.02 -0.67 18.98
CA VAL A 134 -5.66 0.60 18.31
C VAL A 134 -6.82 1.60 18.37
N THR A 135 -8.08 1.14 18.45
CA THR A 135 -9.25 2.02 18.52
C THR A 135 -9.22 2.85 19.81
N PRO A 136 -9.06 4.19 19.74
CA PRO A 136 -8.91 5.01 20.94
C PRO A 136 -10.19 5.05 21.78
N HIS A 137 -11.31 5.27 21.12
CA HIS A 137 -12.65 5.32 21.68
C HIS A 137 -13.61 4.64 20.70
N PHE A 138 -14.64 3.91 21.21
CA PHE A 138 -15.70 3.34 20.37
C PHE A 138 -16.81 4.36 20.13
N ASP A 139 -16.41 5.57 19.69
CA ASP A 139 -17.29 6.67 19.37
C ASP A 139 -16.94 7.19 17.96
N PHE A 140 -17.86 7.05 17.02
CA PHE A 140 -17.69 7.51 15.63
C PHE A 140 -17.73 9.05 15.51
N ALA A 141 -18.12 9.79 16.54
CA ALA A 141 -17.95 11.24 16.59
C ALA A 141 -16.49 11.65 16.83
N SER A 142 -15.64 10.74 17.30
CA SER A 142 -14.21 10.99 17.49
C SER A 142 -13.46 10.97 16.16
N GLU A 143 -12.69 12.03 15.88
CA GLU A 143 -11.81 12.11 14.69
C GLU A 143 -10.85 10.92 14.60
N ALA A 144 -10.29 10.47 15.72
CA ALA A 144 -9.39 9.33 15.74
C ALA A 144 -10.08 8.03 15.31
N THR A 145 -11.31 7.78 15.74
CA THR A 145 -12.10 6.61 15.32
C THR A 145 -12.53 6.71 13.86
N LEU A 146 -12.95 7.90 13.42
CA LEU A 146 -13.26 8.15 12.01
C LEU A 146 -12.04 7.94 11.11
N GLY A 147 -10.87 8.45 11.51
CA GLY A 147 -9.62 8.24 10.78
C GLY A 147 -9.22 6.77 10.74
N LEU A 148 -9.42 6.01 11.83
CA LEU A 148 -9.19 4.56 11.82
C LEU A 148 -10.15 3.84 10.85
N ALA A 149 -11.42 4.24 10.78
CA ALA A 149 -12.38 3.67 9.82
C ALA A 149 -11.93 3.91 8.37
N TRP A 150 -11.45 5.11 8.04
CA TRP A 150 -10.86 5.41 6.74
C TRP A 150 -9.60 4.57 6.45
N ALA A 151 -8.76 4.34 7.45
CA ALA A 151 -7.58 3.52 7.32
C ALA A 151 -7.91 2.04 7.10
N VAL A 152 -8.92 1.51 7.79
CA VAL A 152 -9.42 0.13 7.59
C VAL A 152 -10.05 -0.02 6.19
N LEU A 153 -10.84 0.97 5.74
CA LEU A 153 -11.33 1.01 4.35
C LEU A 153 -10.18 1.00 3.33
N SER A 154 -9.13 1.76 3.60
CA SER A 154 -7.90 1.74 2.80
C SER A 154 -7.29 0.33 2.73
N GLY A 155 -7.24 -0.39 3.85
CA GLY A 155 -6.79 -1.78 3.92
C GLY A 155 -7.66 -2.73 3.09
N LEU A 156 -8.98 -2.59 3.15
CA LEU A 156 -9.92 -3.37 2.33
C LEU A 156 -9.72 -3.11 0.84
N LEU A 157 -9.63 -1.84 0.43
CA LEU A 157 -9.41 -1.48 -0.97
C LEU A 157 -8.08 -2.02 -1.50
N PHE A 158 -7.01 -1.98 -0.70
CA PHE A 158 -5.72 -2.57 -1.06
C PHE A 158 -5.76 -4.10 -1.15
N ALA A 159 -6.53 -4.77 -0.30
CA ALA A 159 -6.77 -6.20 -0.42
C ALA A 159 -7.50 -6.55 -1.74
N LEU A 160 -8.49 -5.75 -2.14
CA LEU A 160 -9.15 -5.88 -3.44
C LEU A 160 -8.19 -5.65 -4.61
N VAL A 161 -7.26 -4.67 -4.51
CA VAL A 161 -6.17 -4.49 -5.49
C VAL A 161 -5.31 -5.73 -5.57
N SER A 162 -4.91 -6.31 -4.43
CA SER A 162 -4.05 -7.50 -4.38
C SER A 162 -4.71 -8.70 -5.07
N VAL A 163 -5.98 -8.94 -4.78
CA VAL A 163 -6.76 -10.01 -5.40
C VAL A 163 -6.99 -9.75 -6.89
N SER A 164 -7.33 -8.51 -7.29
CA SER A 164 -7.42 -8.12 -8.70
C SER A 164 -6.12 -8.35 -9.44
N ASN A 165 -4.99 -7.96 -8.86
CA ASN A 165 -3.67 -8.13 -9.46
C ASN A 165 -3.33 -9.61 -9.68
N ARG A 166 -3.69 -10.51 -8.76
CA ARG A 166 -3.55 -11.96 -8.94
C ARG A 166 -4.19 -12.47 -10.22
N ALA A 167 -5.34 -11.89 -10.60
CA ALA A 167 -6.09 -12.28 -11.79
C ALA A 167 -5.62 -11.55 -13.07
N THR A 168 -5.25 -10.28 -12.99
CA THR A 168 -5.11 -9.39 -14.16
C THR A 168 -3.66 -9.20 -14.62
N THR A 169 -2.67 -9.39 -13.75
CA THR A 169 -1.25 -9.09 -14.06
C THR A 169 -0.46 -10.26 -14.62
N ARG A 170 -1.06 -11.45 -14.78
CA ARG A 170 -0.37 -12.63 -15.31
C ARG A 170 0.26 -12.33 -16.67
N GLY A 171 1.55 -12.62 -16.81
CA GLY A 171 2.31 -12.40 -18.06
C GLY A 171 2.65 -10.93 -18.34
N LEU A 172 2.36 -9.99 -17.43
CA LEU A 172 2.80 -8.60 -17.53
C LEU A 172 4.04 -8.36 -16.66
N GLN A 173 4.90 -7.46 -17.11
CA GLN A 173 5.95 -6.94 -16.23
C GLN A 173 5.29 -6.10 -15.12
N PRO A 174 5.74 -6.23 -13.85
CA PRO A 174 5.16 -5.45 -12.74
C PRO A 174 5.14 -3.94 -12.97
N ALA A 175 6.20 -3.39 -13.58
CA ALA A 175 6.28 -1.97 -13.91
C ALA A 175 5.22 -1.55 -14.95
N GLN A 176 4.90 -2.43 -15.91
CA GLN A 176 3.85 -2.17 -16.90
C GLN A 176 2.46 -2.17 -16.26
N ALA A 177 2.16 -3.14 -15.39
CA ALA A 177 0.91 -3.15 -14.64
C ALA A 177 0.76 -1.89 -13.78
N ALA A 178 1.83 -1.54 -13.04
CA ALA A 178 1.86 -0.31 -12.24
C ALA A 178 1.65 0.95 -13.09
N LEU A 179 2.26 1.04 -14.27
CA LEU A 179 2.09 2.18 -15.19
C LEU A 179 0.62 2.34 -15.60
N TRP A 180 -0.05 1.27 -16.05
CA TRP A 180 -1.45 1.33 -16.47
C TRP A 180 -2.39 1.68 -15.31
N GLN A 181 -2.16 1.12 -14.12
CA GLN A 181 -2.92 1.47 -12.93
C GLN A 181 -2.74 2.95 -12.54
N ASN A 182 -1.50 3.46 -12.57
CA ASN A 182 -1.24 4.86 -12.27
C ASN A 182 -1.80 5.82 -13.33
N ILE A 183 -1.82 5.44 -14.62
CA ILE A 183 -2.48 6.23 -15.67
C ILE A 183 -3.98 6.34 -15.38
N SER A 184 -4.66 5.27 -14.99
CA SER A 184 -6.09 5.34 -14.68
C SER A 184 -6.36 6.20 -13.43
N ILE A 185 -5.52 6.11 -12.40
CA ILE A 185 -5.62 6.99 -11.22
C ILE A 185 -5.46 8.45 -11.64
N LEU A 186 -4.43 8.76 -12.45
CA LEU A 186 -4.13 10.11 -12.93
C LEU A 186 -5.34 10.70 -13.70
N LEU A 187 -5.87 9.94 -14.65
CA LEU A 187 -6.99 10.39 -15.47
C LEU A 187 -8.28 10.60 -14.68
N CYS A 188 -8.59 9.70 -13.73
CA CYS A 188 -9.81 9.79 -12.94
C CYS A 188 -9.71 10.80 -11.78
N SER A 189 -8.52 11.03 -11.23
CA SER A 189 -8.33 12.02 -10.16
C SER A 189 -8.18 13.45 -10.68
N LEU A 190 -7.75 13.65 -11.92
CA LEU A 190 -7.55 14.97 -12.52
C LEU A 190 -8.81 15.86 -12.44
N PRO A 191 -10.00 15.44 -12.92
CA PRO A 191 -11.18 16.29 -12.86
C PRO A 191 -11.58 16.64 -11.42
N LEU A 192 -11.36 15.73 -10.46
CA LEU A 192 -11.65 15.94 -9.04
C LEU A 192 -10.64 16.88 -8.35
N ALA A 193 -9.38 16.87 -8.80
CA ALA A 193 -8.34 17.72 -8.26
C ALA A 193 -8.29 19.11 -8.94
N TRP A 194 -8.82 19.23 -10.16
CA TRP A 194 -8.61 20.39 -11.06
C TRP A 194 -8.81 21.74 -10.40
N SER A 195 -9.94 21.94 -9.74
CA SER A 195 -10.27 23.20 -9.07
C SER A 195 -9.37 23.53 -7.87
N LEU A 196 -8.68 22.53 -7.32
CA LEU A 196 -7.81 22.68 -6.15
C LEU A 196 -6.33 22.89 -6.53
N LEU A 197 -5.95 22.59 -7.78
CA LEU A 197 -4.55 22.68 -8.23
C LEU A 197 -3.94 24.08 -8.11
N PRO A 198 -4.67 25.21 -8.45
CA PRO A 198 -4.11 26.54 -8.35
C PRO A 198 -3.72 26.97 -6.92
N GLY A 199 -4.35 26.38 -5.91
CA GLY A 199 -4.07 26.67 -4.49
C GLY A 199 -2.94 25.83 -3.88
N VAL A 200 -2.34 24.90 -4.63
CA VAL A 200 -1.30 24.00 -4.12
C VAL A 200 0.03 24.75 -4.02
N ARG A 201 0.64 24.74 -2.83
CA ARG A 201 1.92 25.39 -2.59
C ARG A 201 3.06 24.62 -3.28
N ALA A 202 4.10 25.34 -3.69
CA ALA A 202 5.31 24.74 -4.29
C ALA A 202 5.91 23.64 -3.39
N LEU A 203 5.92 23.85 -2.07
CA LEU A 203 6.41 22.86 -1.11
C LEU A 203 5.53 21.59 -1.06
N ASP A 204 4.23 21.71 -1.26
CA ASP A 204 3.34 20.54 -1.33
C ASP A 204 3.66 19.69 -2.57
N TRP A 205 3.96 20.33 -3.70
CA TRP A 205 4.41 19.63 -4.90
C TRP A 205 5.71 18.85 -4.69
N LEU A 206 6.64 19.39 -3.87
CA LEU A 206 7.87 18.66 -3.50
C LEU A 206 7.51 17.37 -2.74
N TRP A 207 6.66 17.44 -1.70
CA TRP A 207 6.27 16.26 -0.92
C TRP A 207 5.50 15.25 -1.76
N ILE A 208 4.64 15.72 -2.64
CA ILE A 208 3.88 14.89 -3.58
C ILE A 208 4.81 14.24 -4.62
N ALA A 209 5.82 14.95 -5.11
CA ALA A 209 6.83 14.38 -6.01
C ALA A 209 7.64 13.27 -5.32
N LEU A 210 8.06 13.49 -4.06
CA LEU A 210 8.74 12.46 -3.27
C LEU A 210 7.85 11.23 -3.06
N LEU A 211 6.54 11.41 -2.84
CA LEU A 211 5.59 10.30 -2.80
C LEU A 211 5.56 9.50 -4.10
N GLY A 212 5.44 10.17 -5.25
CA GLY A 212 5.37 9.51 -6.56
C GLY A 212 6.68 8.84 -6.95
N VAL A 213 7.81 9.52 -6.76
CA VAL A 213 9.13 9.03 -7.17
C VAL A 213 9.68 8.00 -6.18
N LEU A 214 9.79 8.36 -4.90
CA LEU A 214 10.44 7.52 -3.90
C LEU A 214 9.54 6.42 -3.38
N CYS A 215 8.33 6.80 -2.89
CA CYS A 215 7.43 5.86 -2.23
C CYS A 215 6.57 5.04 -3.20
N THR A 216 6.58 5.35 -4.50
CA THR A 216 5.86 4.58 -5.50
C THR A 216 6.83 3.94 -6.50
N ALA A 217 7.49 4.70 -7.35
CA ALA A 217 8.32 4.13 -8.40
C ALA A 217 9.58 3.43 -7.87
N LEU A 218 10.35 4.09 -7.00
CA LEU A 218 11.61 3.53 -6.46
C LEU A 218 11.35 2.39 -5.47
N ALA A 219 10.46 2.58 -4.50
CA ALA A 219 10.15 1.57 -3.48
C ALA A 219 9.66 0.27 -4.13
N HIS A 220 8.74 0.37 -5.11
CA HIS A 220 8.27 -0.78 -5.86
C HIS A 220 9.39 -1.46 -6.66
N SER A 221 10.25 -0.68 -7.31
CA SER A 221 11.39 -1.20 -8.07
C SER A 221 12.38 -1.95 -7.18
N LEU A 222 12.69 -1.43 -6.00
CA LEU A 222 13.57 -2.07 -5.01
C LEU A 222 12.96 -3.38 -4.51
N PHE A 223 11.65 -3.38 -4.24
CA PHE A 223 10.92 -4.58 -3.84
C PHE A 223 11.02 -5.66 -4.91
N VAL A 224 10.64 -5.37 -6.14
CA VAL A 224 10.69 -6.33 -7.25
C VAL A 224 12.12 -6.81 -7.50
N ALA A 225 13.12 -5.92 -7.43
CA ALA A 225 14.52 -6.29 -7.60
C ALA A 225 15.00 -7.25 -6.49
N SER A 226 14.54 -7.05 -5.25
CA SER A 226 14.89 -7.92 -4.11
C SER A 226 14.35 -9.35 -4.29
N LEU A 227 13.16 -9.50 -4.88
CA LEU A 227 12.50 -10.79 -5.12
C LEU A 227 13.22 -11.66 -6.17
N ARG A 228 14.14 -11.09 -6.97
CA ARG A 228 14.99 -11.86 -7.88
C ARG A 228 16.04 -12.71 -7.15
N VAL A 229 16.30 -12.41 -5.87
CA VAL A 229 17.33 -13.05 -5.06
C VAL A 229 16.76 -13.64 -3.77
N LEU A 230 15.79 -12.94 -3.18
CA LEU A 230 15.12 -13.34 -1.95
C LEU A 230 13.80 -14.04 -2.27
N ASN A 231 13.46 -15.03 -1.46
CA ASN A 231 12.12 -15.63 -1.57
C ASN A 231 11.05 -14.66 -1.03
N ALA A 232 9.83 -14.81 -1.51
CA ALA A 232 8.70 -13.98 -1.13
C ALA A 232 8.46 -13.95 0.39
N ARG A 233 8.75 -15.05 1.11
CA ARG A 233 8.63 -15.16 2.56
C ARG A 233 9.53 -14.17 3.31
N SER A 234 10.83 -14.10 2.92
CA SER A 234 11.75 -13.13 3.53
C SER A 234 11.33 -11.70 3.23
N ALA A 235 10.88 -11.46 2.00
CA ALA A 235 10.40 -10.14 1.57
C ALA A 235 9.20 -9.69 2.42
N SER A 236 8.20 -10.53 2.58
CA SER A 236 6.98 -10.19 3.30
C SER A 236 7.19 -9.94 4.79
N VAL A 237 8.15 -10.66 5.42
CA VAL A 237 8.51 -10.42 6.83
C VAL A 237 9.14 -9.03 7.00
N VAL A 238 10.00 -8.61 6.06
CA VAL A 238 10.60 -7.25 6.11
C VAL A 238 9.57 -6.18 5.83
N PHE A 239 8.62 -6.43 4.91
CA PHE A 239 7.51 -5.50 4.64
C PHE A 239 6.56 -5.33 5.84
N ALA A 240 6.42 -6.34 6.70
CA ALA A 240 5.67 -6.20 7.95
C ALA A 240 6.25 -5.12 8.90
N LEU A 241 7.48 -4.63 8.64
CA LEU A 241 8.08 -3.52 9.37
C LEU A 241 7.68 -2.13 8.83
N GLU A 242 6.97 -2.05 7.71
CA GLU A 242 6.48 -0.78 7.14
C GLU A 242 5.76 0.09 8.18
N PRO A 243 4.75 -0.42 8.94
CA PRO A 243 4.11 0.35 10.00
C PRO A 243 5.07 0.81 11.09
N VAL A 244 6.06 -0.01 11.42
CA VAL A 244 7.07 0.33 12.43
C VAL A 244 7.89 1.53 11.99
N TYR A 245 8.35 1.56 10.73
CA TYR A 245 9.07 2.71 10.18
C TYR A 245 8.19 3.96 10.13
N GLY A 246 6.94 3.85 9.66
CA GLY A 246 6.00 4.97 9.59
C GLY A 246 5.72 5.58 10.96
N ILE A 247 5.47 4.76 11.98
CA ILE A 247 5.21 5.19 13.36
C ILE A 247 6.46 5.82 13.99
N ALA A 248 7.63 5.20 13.79
CA ALA A 248 8.90 5.75 14.33
C ALA A 248 9.19 7.14 13.75
N PHE A 249 8.99 7.35 12.44
CA PHE A 249 9.14 8.66 11.83
C PHE A 249 8.06 9.65 12.28
N ALA A 250 6.82 9.23 12.45
CA ALA A 250 5.74 10.07 12.95
C ALA A 250 6.00 10.54 14.38
N TRP A 251 6.49 9.65 15.23
CA TRP A 251 6.92 10.00 16.58
C TRP A 251 8.07 11.00 16.56
N TRP A 252 9.10 10.75 15.78
CA TRP A 252 10.28 11.61 15.71
C TRP A 252 9.99 12.99 15.11
N LEU A 253 9.25 13.06 13.99
CA LEU A 253 9.05 14.30 13.23
C LEU A 253 7.85 15.13 13.72
N PHE A 254 6.79 14.47 14.17
CA PHE A 254 5.53 15.13 14.52
C PHE A 254 5.21 15.03 16.01
N HIS A 255 6.09 14.38 16.80
CA HIS A 255 5.85 14.11 18.23
C HIS A 255 4.52 13.36 18.46
N GLU A 256 4.07 12.55 17.49
CA GLU A 256 2.94 11.65 17.67
C GLU A 256 3.33 10.57 18.71
N GLN A 257 2.76 10.65 19.91
CA GLN A 257 3.05 9.69 20.98
C GLN A 257 2.02 8.56 20.94
N PRO A 258 2.36 7.36 20.42
CA PRO A 258 1.45 6.23 20.48
C PRO A 258 1.27 5.79 21.93
N SER A 259 0.02 5.60 22.35
CA SER A 259 -0.28 5.03 23.67
C SER A 259 0.25 3.59 23.77
N LEU A 260 0.48 3.11 25.01
CA LEU A 260 0.86 1.71 25.22
C LEU A 260 -0.15 0.73 24.59
N ARG A 261 -1.43 1.05 24.68
CA ARG A 261 -2.51 0.28 24.05
C ARG A 261 -2.35 0.22 22.52
N MET A 262 -2.01 1.34 21.88
CA MET A 262 -1.73 1.41 20.44
C MET A 262 -0.47 0.60 20.07
N LEU A 263 0.58 0.65 20.88
CA LEU A 263 1.80 -0.14 20.65
C LEU A 263 1.52 -1.64 20.77
N CYS A 264 0.75 -2.08 21.75
CA CYS A 264 0.34 -3.49 21.88
C CYS A 264 -0.53 -3.93 20.69
N GLY A 265 -1.51 -3.12 20.28
CA GLY A 265 -2.34 -3.39 19.11
C GLY A 265 -1.53 -3.43 17.82
N GLY A 266 -0.60 -2.49 17.65
CA GLY A 266 0.33 -2.46 16.52
C GLY A 266 1.23 -3.69 16.47
N ALA A 267 1.74 -4.15 17.61
CA ALA A 267 2.52 -5.39 17.68
C ALA A 267 1.72 -6.62 17.23
N LEU A 268 0.44 -6.74 17.62
CA LEU A 268 -0.43 -7.82 17.14
C LEU A 268 -0.64 -7.76 15.63
N ILE A 269 -0.86 -6.57 15.06
CA ILE A 269 -1.05 -6.38 13.62
C ILE A 269 0.22 -6.71 12.85
N VAL A 270 1.40 -6.28 13.33
CA VAL A 270 2.71 -6.62 12.72
C VAL A 270 2.95 -8.13 12.77
N LEU A 271 2.65 -8.77 13.91
CA LEU A 271 2.74 -10.24 14.03
C LEU A 271 1.78 -10.94 13.06
N ALA A 272 0.56 -10.47 12.91
CA ALA A 272 -0.42 -11.00 11.96
C ALA A 272 0.09 -10.88 10.51
N THR A 273 0.64 -9.72 10.14
CA THR A 273 1.22 -9.48 8.80
C THR A 273 2.41 -10.42 8.54
N ALA A 274 3.31 -10.56 9.52
CA ALA A 274 4.43 -11.49 9.44
C ALA A 274 3.97 -12.96 9.34
N LEU A 275 2.92 -13.35 10.06
CA LEU A 275 2.32 -14.68 9.99
C LEU A 275 1.67 -14.93 8.62
N SER A 276 0.85 -14.00 8.12
CA SER A 276 0.24 -14.06 6.79
C SER A 276 1.30 -14.28 5.70
N ALA A 277 2.38 -13.55 5.79
CA ALA A 277 3.53 -13.68 4.89
C ALA A 277 4.20 -15.07 4.93
N ARG A 278 4.13 -15.77 6.06
CA ARG A 278 4.64 -17.15 6.19
C ARG A 278 3.69 -18.19 5.61
N LEU A 279 2.39 -17.93 5.69
CA LEU A 279 1.34 -18.86 5.27
C LEU A 279 1.11 -18.85 3.76
N SER A 280 1.34 -17.75 3.08
CA SER A 280 1.18 -17.58 1.61
C SER A 280 2.00 -18.56 0.74
N LYS A 281 2.63 -19.56 1.34
CA LYS A 281 3.43 -20.62 0.69
C LYS A 281 2.62 -21.74 0.05
N HIS A 282 1.35 -21.89 0.36
CA HIS A 282 0.56 -23.05 -0.08
C HIS A 282 -0.26 -22.81 -1.35
N SER A 283 -0.21 -21.60 -1.92
CA SER A 283 -0.71 -21.40 -3.27
C SER A 283 0.37 -21.87 -4.26
N PRO A 284 0.14 -22.91 -5.06
CA PRO A 284 1.11 -23.36 -6.05
C PRO A 284 1.50 -22.18 -6.95
N SER A 285 2.79 -22.02 -7.19
CA SER A 285 3.28 -21.01 -8.12
C SER A 285 2.62 -21.27 -9.48
N VAL A 286 2.24 -20.20 -10.17
CA VAL A 286 1.60 -20.27 -11.51
C VAL A 286 2.51 -21.02 -12.52
N ALA A 287 3.77 -21.28 -12.18
CA ALA A 287 4.72 -22.12 -12.93
C ALA A 287 4.45 -23.64 -12.80
N GLU A 288 3.64 -24.09 -11.85
CA GLU A 288 3.34 -25.51 -11.63
C GLU A 288 1.99 -25.95 -12.20
N LEU A 289 1.24 -25.03 -12.81
CA LEU A 289 -0.08 -25.26 -13.41
C LEU A 289 -0.08 -25.09 -14.95
N GLY A 290 1.09 -25.03 -15.58
CA GLY A 290 1.26 -24.89 -17.03
C GLY A 290 1.82 -26.12 -17.69
#